data_b5fa0f1f13bc8f29c414b688b3d59542
#
_entry.id   b5fa0f1f13bc8f29c414b688b3d59542
#
_cell.length_a   1.000
_cell.length_b   1.000
_cell.length_c   1.000
_cell.angle_alpha   90.00
_cell.angle_beta   90.00
_cell.angle_gamma   90.00
#
_symmetry.space_group_name_H-M   'P 1'
#
loop_
_entity.id
_entity.type
_entity.pdbx_description
1 polymer ?
#
loop_
_entity_poly.entity_id
_entity_poly.type
_entity_poly.pdbx_seq_one_letter_code
_entity_poly.pdbx_strand_id
1 'polypeptide(L)'
;VAFKQNRISISDPGVSWWIVFKDVPHPVIKRVLRPGKQHVFAVTRMHNLTLAIDPLLGAVNHILTDADLAEILAEHKQAGHTVVHFRHAPESRRFVWRGPVITCASYVAYTIGIGFFGVTAWQLYRKLMAMGGEEI
;
A
#
# COMPACT_ATOMS: atom_id res chain seq x y z
N VAL A 1 -13.22 -8.82 32.59
CA VAL A 1 -11.90 -9.21 32.07
C VAL A 1 -11.42 -8.10 31.16
N ALA A 2 -10.45 -7.32 31.64
CA ALA A 2 -9.80 -6.33 30.80
C ALA A 2 -8.91 -7.07 29.79
N PHE A 3 -9.35 -7.14 28.53
CA PHE A 3 -8.43 -7.49 27.45
C PHE A 3 -7.37 -6.41 27.38
N LYS A 4 -6.18 -6.66 27.86
CA LYS A 4 -5.00 -5.90 27.47
C LYS A 4 -4.80 -6.15 25.97
N GLN A 5 -5.49 -5.37 25.17
CA GLN A 5 -5.23 -5.34 23.75
C GLN A 5 -3.90 -4.61 23.56
N ASN A 6 -2.82 -5.35 23.38
CA ASN A 6 -1.66 -4.84 22.67
C ASN A 6 -2.11 -4.61 21.21
N ARG A 7 -2.80 -3.51 20.97
CA ARG A 7 -3.20 -3.11 19.63
C ARG A 7 -1.96 -2.58 18.94
N ILE A 8 -1.35 -3.43 18.13
CA ILE A 8 -0.44 -2.94 17.11
C ILE A 8 -1.36 -2.43 16.00
N SER A 9 -1.42 -1.12 15.85
CA SER A 9 -2.10 -0.53 14.70
C SER A 9 -1.29 -0.82 13.46
N ILE A 10 -1.93 -1.27 12.38
CA ILE A 10 -1.26 -1.51 11.09
C ILE A 10 -0.61 -0.26 10.49
N SER A 11 -0.95 0.91 11.00
CA SER A 11 -0.38 2.19 10.59
C SER A 11 0.56 2.80 11.64
N ASP A 12 0.99 2.02 12.64
CA ASP A 12 1.98 2.47 13.61
C ASP A 12 3.36 2.60 12.97
N PRO A 13 4.20 3.56 13.44
CA PRO A 13 5.59 3.61 13.04
C PRO A 13 6.27 2.28 13.32
N GLY A 14 7.07 1.80 12.38
CA GLY A 14 7.77 0.53 12.49
C GLY A 14 7.07 -0.65 11.83
N VAL A 15 5.81 -0.52 11.42
CA VAL A 15 5.17 -1.53 10.57
C VAL A 15 5.71 -1.41 9.16
N SER A 16 6.16 -2.54 8.61
CA SER A 16 6.61 -2.62 7.23
C SER A 16 5.43 -2.81 6.28
N TRP A 17 5.47 -2.08 5.20
CA TRP A 17 4.52 -2.17 4.11
C TRP A 17 5.23 -2.51 2.81
N TRP A 18 4.61 -3.35 2.02
CA TRP A 18 4.99 -3.61 0.63
C TRP A 18 3.90 -3.08 -0.27
N ILE A 19 4.23 -2.07 -1.04
CA ILE A 19 3.30 -1.37 -1.90
C ILE A 19 3.50 -1.88 -3.31
N VAL A 20 2.47 -2.48 -3.90
CA VAL A 20 2.54 -3.11 -5.22
C VAL A 20 1.85 -2.21 -6.24
N PHE A 21 2.59 -1.86 -7.27
CA PHE A 21 2.14 -1.07 -8.43
C PHE A 21 2.01 -1.96 -9.64
N LYS A 22 0.88 -1.89 -10.31
CA LYS A 22 0.61 -2.70 -11.50
C LYS A 22 -0.21 -1.94 -12.54
N ASP A 23 -0.27 -2.48 -13.74
CA ASP A 23 -1.19 -2.02 -14.76
C ASP A 23 -2.57 -2.63 -14.58
N VAL A 24 -3.58 -1.95 -15.10
CA VAL A 24 -4.95 -2.43 -15.17
C VAL A 24 -5.37 -2.62 -16.62
N PRO A 25 -6.14 -3.68 -16.94
CA PRO A 25 -6.56 -3.97 -18.32
C PRO A 25 -7.74 -3.09 -18.76
N HIS A 26 -7.72 -1.80 -18.44
CA HIS A 26 -8.80 -0.87 -18.80
C HIS A 26 -8.34 0.06 -19.92
N PRO A 27 -9.05 0.14 -21.07
CA PRO A 27 -8.59 0.88 -22.24
C PRO A 27 -8.36 2.37 -22.00
N VAL A 28 -9.19 3.00 -21.19
CA VAL A 28 -9.08 4.44 -20.86
C VAL A 28 -7.93 4.68 -19.88
N ILE A 29 -7.82 3.85 -18.87
CA ILE A 29 -6.77 3.96 -17.83
C ILE A 29 -5.39 3.75 -18.46
N LYS A 30 -5.24 2.81 -19.38
CA LYS A 30 -4.00 2.58 -20.11
C LYS A 30 -3.50 3.79 -20.91
N ARG A 31 -4.41 4.66 -21.35
CA ARG A 31 -4.08 5.86 -22.12
C ARG A 31 -3.75 7.06 -21.26
N VAL A 32 -4.34 7.15 -20.07
CA VAL A 32 -4.30 8.33 -19.21
C VAL A 32 -3.26 8.19 -18.10
N LEU A 33 -3.09 6.99 -17.57
CA LEU A 33 -2.17 6.73 -16.46
C LEU A 33 -0.84 6.16 -16.95
N ARG A 34 0.19 6.45 -16.19
CA ARG A 34 1.55 6.02 -16.50
C ARG A 34 1.68 4.50 -16.49
N PRO A 35 2.24 3.88 -17.53
CA PRO A 35 2.48 2.43 -17.58
C PRO A 35 3.29 1.93 -16.38
N GLY A 36 2.92 0.76 -15.87
CA GLY A 36 3.53 0.13 -14.70
C GLY A 36 3.02 0.65 -13.36
N LYS A 37 2.34 1.79 -13.33
CA LYS A 37 1.87 2.44 -12.10
C LYS A 37 0.45 3.01 -12.27
N GLN A 38 -0.45 2.15 -12.71
CA GLN A 38 -1.85 2.51 -12.95
C GLN A 38 -2.76 2.19 -11.78
N HIS A 39 -2.43 1.13 -11.04
CA HIS A 39 -3.13 0.71 -9.84
C HIS A 39 -2.13 0.39 -8.73
N VAL A 40 -2.55 0.57 -7.50
CA VAL A 40 -1.73 0.29 -6.32
C VAL A 40 -2.53 -0.40 -5.23
N PHE A 41 -1.92 -1.35 -4.57
CA PHE A 41 -2.43 -1.94 -3.35
C PHE A 41 -1.30 -2.14 -2.34
N ALA A 42 -1.66 -2.38 -1.09
CA ALA A 42 -0.70 -2.49 0.01
C ALA A 42 -0.78 -3.86 0.65
N VAL A 43 0.38 -4.40 1.02
CA VAL A 43 0.51 -5.67 1.72
C VAL A 43 1.32 -5.46 2.98
N THR A 44 0.89 -6.04 4.07
CA THR A 44 1.65 -6.07 5.32
C THR A 44 1.57 -7.45 5.99
N ARG A 45 2.51 -7.71 6.87
CA ARG A 45 2.50 -8.92 7.69
C ARG A 45 2.06 -8.60 9.12
N MET A 46 1.09 -9.36 9.61
CA MET A 46 0.58 -9.26 10.97
C MET A 46 0.71 -10.64 11.64
N HIS A 47 1.67 -10.80 12.53
CA HIS A 47 1.97 -12.10 13.13
C HIS A 47 2.24 -13.17 12.06
N ASN A 48 1.42 -14.20 11.97
CA ASN A 48 1.54 -15.28 10.99
C ASN A 48 0.68 -15.07 9.75
N LEU A 49 -0.04 -13.94 9.67
CA LEU A 49 -0.97 -13.67 8.59
C LEU A 49 -0.46 -12.53 7.72
N THR A 50 -0.74 -12.63 6.43
CA THR A 50 -0.50 -11.56 5.47
C THR A 50 -1.82 -10.88 5.16
N LEU A 51 -1.84 -9.57 5.30
CA LEU A 51 -2.99 -8.73 4.97
C LEU A 51 -2.70 -7.94 3.71
N ALA A 52 -3.54 -8.10 2.69
CA ALA A 52 -3.53 -7.27 1.49
C ALA A 52 -4.75 -6.35 1.49
N ILE A 53 -4.52 -5.08 1.20
CA ILE A 53 -5.56 -4.05 1.09
C ILE A 53 -5.54 -3.55 -0.34
N ASP A 54 -6.55 -3.95 -1.11
CA ASP A 54 -6.67 -3.65 -2.54
C ASP A 54 -7.91 -2.78 -2.80
N PRO A 55 -7.72 -1.46 -2.96
CA PRO A 55 -8.81 -0.56 -3.28
C PRO A 55 -9.21 -0.71 -4.74
N LEU A 56 -10.45 -1.11 -4.98
CA LEU A 56 -11.06 -1.16 -6.30
C LEU A 56 -12.09 -0.03 -6.46
N LEU A 57 -12.53 0.21 -7.69
CA LEU A 57 -13.61 1.17 -7.95
C LEU A 57 -14.87 0.77 -7.19
N GLY A 58 -15.27 1.61 -6.25
CA GLY A 58 -16.48 1.40 -5.44
C GLY A 58 -16.37 0.36 -4.32
N ALA A 59 -15.20 -0.27 -4.13
CA ALA A 59 -14.99 -1.27 -3.09
C ALA A 59 -13.55 -1.30 -2.63
N VAL A 60 -13.32 -1.80 -1.41
CA VAL A 60 -11.98 -2.10 -0.91
C VAL A 60 -11.94 -3.56 -0.50
N ASN A 61 -11.07 -4.32 -1.10
CA ASN A 61 -10.84 -5.71 -0.74
C ASN A 61 -9.78 -5.81 0.36
N HIS A 62 -10.16 -6.41 1.47
CA HIS A 62 -9.23 -6.82 2.51
C HIS A 62 -9.06 -8.33 2.42
N ILE A 63 -7.86 -8.76 2.08
CA ILE A 63 -7.53 -10.18 1.92
C ILE A 63 -6.60 -10.58 3.05
N LEU A 64 -7.05 -11.50 3.89
CA LEU A 64 -6.25 -12.07 4.97
C LEU A 64 -5.92 -13.50 4.61
N THR A 65 -4.63 -13.83 4.58
CA THR A 65 -4.16 -15.15 4.17
C THR A 65 -2.99 -15.62 5.04
N ASP A 66 -2.84 -16.92 5.19
CA ASP A 66 -1.68 -17.56 5.80
C ASP A 66 -0.53 -17.80 4.81
N ALA A 67 -0.71 -17.47 3.54
CA ALA A 67 0.32 -17.57 2.52
C ALA A 67 1.58 -16.77 2.91
N ASP A 68 2.74 -17.29 2.53
CA ASP A 68 4.02 -16.65 2.80
C ASP A 68 4.14 -15.32 2.03
N LEU A 69 4.45 -14.26 2.74
CA LEU A 69 4.66 -12.94 2.16
C LEU A 69 5.73 -12.95 1.06
N ALA A 70 6.84 -13.67 1.27
CA ALA A 70 7.91 -13.77 0.29
C ALA A 70 7.44 -14.39 -1.03
N GLU A 71 6.58 -15.41 -0.97
CA GLU A 71 5.98 -16.03 -2.15
C GLU A 71 5.05 -15.08 -2.89
N ILE A 72 4.20 -14.37 -2.16
CA ILE A 72 3.28 -13.37 -2.73
C ILE A 72 4.07 -12.27 -3.46
N LEU A 73 5.10 -11.73 -2.83
CA LEU A 73 5.92 -10.70 -3.44
C LEU A 73 6.71 -11.21 -4.65
N ALA A 74 7.20 -12.44 -4.60
CA ALA A 74 7.89 -13.07 -5.72
C ALA A 74 6.96 -13.23 -6.94
N GLU A 75 5.72 -13.65 -6.72
CA GLU A 75 4.72 -13.76 -7.79
C GLU A 75 4.45 -12.42 -8.47
N HIS A 76 4.29 -11.34 -7.67
CA HIS A 76 4.09 -10.01 -8.23
C HIS A 76 5.31 -9.51 -9.01
N LYS A 77 6.49 -9.75 -8.52
CA LYS A 77 7.73 -9.40 -9.23
C LYS A 77 7.87 -10.17 -10.54
N GLN A 78 7.56 -11.46 -10.55
CA GLN A 78 7.57 -12.29 -11.76
C GLN A 78 6.53 -11.82 -12.78
N ALA A 79 5.40 -11.29 -12.33
CA ALA A 79 4.38 -10.69 -13.18
C ALA A 79 4.78 -9.31 -13.75
N GLY A 80 5.96 -8.80 -13.39
CA GLY A 80 6.44 -7.49 -13.83
C GLY A 80 5.91 -6.30 -13.04
N HIS A 81 5.29 -6.55 -11.90
CA HIS A 81 4.80 -5.50 -11.01
C HIS A 81 5.96 -4.86 -10.23
N THR A 82 5.85 -3.56 -9.97
CA THR A 82 6.80 -2.84 -9.11
C THR A 82 6.40 -2.99 -7.66
N VAL A 83 7.33 -3.41 -6.82
CA VAL A 83 7.12 -3.55 -5.37
C VAL A 83 8.04 -2.60 -4.63
N VAL A 84 7.46 -1.76 -3.79
CA VAL A 84 8.19 -0.82 -2.93
C VAL A 84 8.02 -1.22 -1.48
N HIS A 85 9.11 -1.47 -0.79
CA HIS A 85 9.12 -1.63 0.66
C HIS A 85 9.18 -0.27 1.31
N PHE A 86 8.26 0.00 2.22
CA PHE A 86 8.18 1.25 2.96
C PHE A 86 7.96 1.00 4.44
N ARG A 87 8.68 1.75 5.25
CA ARG A 87 8.53 1.76 6.70
C ARG A 87 8.70 3.17 7.22
N HIS A 88 7.81 3.62 8.09
CA HIS A 88 7.99 4.88 8.78
C HIS A 88 9.26 4.85 9.64
N ALA A 89 10.00 5.97 9.65
CA ALA A 89 11.06 6.14 10.63
C ALA A 89 10.46 6.08 12.06
N PRO A 90 11.19 5.51 13.05
CA PRO A 90 10.66 5.35 14.41
C PRO A 90 10.19 6.66 15.05
N GLU A 91 10.80 7.79 14.67
CA GLU A 91 10.47 9.14 15.16
C GLU A 91 9.36 9.82 14.38
N SER A 92 8.93 9.25 13.26
CA SER A 92 7.89 9.82 12.40
C SER A 92 6.53 9.72 13.06
N ARG A 93 5.79 10.81 13.03
CA ARG A 93 4.38 10.79 13.41
C ARG A 93 3.54 10.30 12.24
N ARG A 94 2.56 9.46 12.54
CA ARG A 94 1.54 9.09 11.59
C ARG A 94 0.79 10.33 11.12
N PHE A 95 0.67 10.49 9.82
CA PHE A 95 -0.20 11.51 9.22
C PHE A 95 -1.64 10.99 9.18
N VAL A 96 -2.56 11.73 9.76
CA VAL A 96 -3.98 11.41 9.72
C VAL A 96 -4.67 12.37 8.74
N TRP A 97 -5.01 11.86 7.57
CA TRP A 97 -5.79 12.60 6.59
C TRP A 97 -7.27 12.57 6.96
N ARG A 98 -7.90 13.72 6.98
CA ARG A 98 -9.33 13.87 7.30
C ARG A 98 -10.19 14.25 6.10
N GLY A 99 -9.60 14.33 4.93
CA GLY A 99 -10.29 14.63 3.69
C GLY A 99 -10.85 13.37 3.00
N PRO A 100 -11.46 13.54 1.83
CA PRO A 100 -12.00 12.43 1.06
C PRO A 100 -10.89 11.51 0.55
N VAL A 101 -11.16 10.22 0.54
CA VAL A 101 -10.30 9.19 -0.07
C VAL A 101 -10.93 8.80 -1.40
N ILE A 102 -10.32 9.20 -2.52
CA ILE A 102 -10.95 9.19 -3.83
C ILE A 102 -10.40 8.09 -4.73
N THR A 103 -9.11 7.77 -4.62
CA THR A 103 -8.42 6.83 -5.53
C THR A 103 -7.74 5.70 -4.76
N CYS A 104 -7.30 4.66 -5.48
CA CYS A 104 -6.49 3.59 -4.89
C CYS A 104 -5.23 4.16 -4.22
N ALA A 105 -4.57 5.14 -4.85
CA ALA A 105 -3.37 5.77 -4.30
C ALA A 105 -3.66 6.54 -3.01
N SER A 106 -4.72 7.32 -2.96
CA SER A 106 -5.10 8.06 -1.75
C SER A 106 -5.54 7.13 -0.63
N TYR A 107 -6.21 6.02 -0.95
CA TYR A 107 -6.59 5.01 0.04
C TYR A 107 -5.38 4.31 0.65
N VAL A 108 -4.44 3.89 -0.18
CA VAL A 108 -3.19 3.28 0.29
C VAL A 108 -2.41 4.26 1.16
N ALA A 109 -2.26 5.51 0.74
CA ALA A 109 -1.58 6.54 1.51
C ALA A 109 -2.24 6.76 2.88
N TYR A 110 -3.57 6.83 2.91
CA TYR A 110 -4.33 6.90 4.15
C TYR A 110 -4.06 5.70 5.06
N THR A 111 -4.08 4.50 4.50
CA THR A 111 -3.89 3.26 5.24
C THR A 111 -2.51 3.17 5.87
N ILE A 112 -1.46 3.50 5.13
CA ILE A 112 -0.08 3.47 5.63
C ILE A 112 0.29 4.69 6.47
N GLY A 113 -0.56 5.70 6.52
CA GLY A 113 -0.41 6.86 7.38
C GLY A 113 0.60 7.90 6.89
N ILE A 114 0.66 8.17 5.59
CA ILE A 114 1.50 9.22 5.00
C ILE A 114 0.66 10.39 4.48
N GLY A 115 1.25 11.59 4.53
CA GLY A 115 0.67 12.79 3.91
C GLY A 115 0.79 12.70 2.39
N PHE A 116 -0.35 12.62 1.69
CA PHE A 116 -0.39 12.48 0.25
C PHE A 116 -1.56 13.26 -0.33
N PHE A 117 -1.26 14.22 -1.19
CA PHE A 117 -2.24 15.11 -1.83
C PHE A 117 -2.41 14.83 -3.32
N GLY A 118 -1.81 13.75 -3.82
CA GLY A 118 -1.92 13.32 -5.20
C GLY A 118 -3.15 12.45 -5.46
N VAL A 119 -3.33 12.08 -6.71
CA VAL A 119 -4.47 11.30 -7.20
C VAL A 119 -4.03 9.98 -7.82
N THR A 120 -2.83 9.92 -8.43
CA THR A 120 -2.38 8.77 -9.21
C THR A 120 -1.41 7.88 -8.45
N ALA A 121 -1.36 6.60 -8.85
CA ALA A 121 -0.39 5.65 -8.32
C ALA A 121 1.06 6.08 -8.60
N TRP A 122 1.33 6.72 -9.75
CA TRP A 122 2.64 7.29 -10.05
C TRP A 122 3.07 8.38 -9.07
N GLN A 123 2.16 9.26 -8.70
CA GLN A 123 2.43 10.30 -7.70
C GLN A 123 2.74 9.68 -6.33
N LEU A 124 2.01 8.64 -5.94
CA LEU A 124 2.28 7.90 -4.71
C LEU A 124 3.65 7.21 -4.75
N TYR A 125 3.99 6.56 -5.85
CA TYR A 125 5.31 5.95 -6.04
C TYR A 125 6.43 6.97 -5.81
N ARG A 126 6.34 8.13 -6.44
CA ARG A 126 7.32 9.20 -6.26
C ARG A 126 7.41 9.68 -4.82
N LYS A 127 6.27 9.80 -4.15
CA LYS A 127 6.23 10.21 -2.75
C LYS A 127 6.90 9.19 -1.84
N LEU A 128 6.62 7.91 -2.04
CA LEU A 128 7.24 6.83 -1.26
C LEU A 128 8.76 6.80 -1.45
N MET A 129 9.23 6.91 -2.68
CA MET A 129 10.67 6.94 -2.97
C MET A 129 11.35 8.15 -2.32
N ALA A 130 10.70 9.32 -2.32
CA ALA A 130 11.20 10.51 -1.64
C ALA A 130 11.24 10.37 -0.11
N MET A 131 10.41 9.51 0.46
CA MET A 131 10.35 9.22 1.90
C MET A 131 11.24 8.04 2.33
N GLY A 132 12.09 7.53 1.47
CA GLY A 132 13.00 6.43 1.77
C GLY A 132 12.45 5.03 1.44
N GLY A 133 11.38 4.94 0.66
CA GLY A 133 10.92 3.66 0.12
C GLY A 133 11.98 2.99 -0.76
N GLU A 134 12.04 1.68 -0.72
CA GLU A 134 13.00 0.88 -1.48
C GLU A 134 12.25 -0.02 -2.47
N GLU A 135 12.55 0.13 -3.75
CA GLU A 135 12.08 -0.80 -4.77
C GLU A 135 12.88 -2.11 -4.68
N ILE A 136 12.18 -3.19 -4.53
CA ILE A 136 12.79 -4.52 -4.33
C ILE A 136 12.71 -5.39 -5.57
#